data_21444c5164610c0cb4294ea41a92e50b
#
_entry.id   21444c5164610c0cb4294ea41a92e50b
#
_cell.length_a   1.000
_cell.length_b   1.000
_cell.length_c   1.000
_cell.angle_alpha   90.00
_cell.angle_beta   90.00
_cell.angle_gamma   90.00
#
_symmetry.space_group_name_H-M   'P 1'
#
loop_
_entity.id
_entity.type
_entity.pdbx_description
1 polymer ?
#
loop_
_entity_poly.entity_id
_entity_poly.type
_entity_poly.pdbx_seq_one_letter_code
_entity_poly.pdbx_strand_id
1 'polypeptide(L)'
;MNYDKKLWSLVVNELKKDKARAEEMQKMSIPCQNNGALRFYEKVIGKPSSSGYALFVCLHGGGQCPASVNDSQWKNIIPFESSGFKDGTIAVAPRGINNAWNLHFIDESYPAYVRLIENYIIFKNVDPNRVYLMGFSAGGDGTYQVSERIPHLLAACSPQAGHPNGVRTINLCNLPTYLAAGEKDTSFKRNQICVDYYNQILGQNGKYCGNYIAKVEVVAGSGHSFQCWRVPRNSFFNGEKQAKKSNDTAFTFMYSYTRNPYPQGISCDVKTFLTKLRNYYSQRGNTFYNIEIGKTQSEIIQIQINYGNNTINVKEGNNFRINLLSSLFKKGNNVSVTANGKTEVYQLQKDQNYAKNNMKLFCDPYYGYDSYINIGEFTPEVKLAHIPNAPSLASKANTQNPQPKKPAPTPAKINPQPKQDLIRDIMNKKKQAEEKIQNISAPIKNAKNPAQYTNKGKNGGPYILIKLSQTDFAWHDNAQYWERQKRNDSLMGQDILHLKKVFYLNPHAQFFDVPKGNYFLLLRHNACQSVGLGFCNLFVKVDGKEVYKSPNIFKKDFKKIKNKKGLYDDFVMNIKSDMFNMANTHEIYAEIIGEKTIKKDWDLDGFILLPDNCDGKIGNIYHQYFNNELFL
;
A
#
# COMPACT_ATOMS: atom_id res chain seq x y z
N MET A 1 5.78 18.30 -27.66
CA MET A 1 6.49 17.29 -28.46
C MET A 1 5.45 16.39 -29.09
N ASN A 2 5.60 16.07 -30.38
CA ASN A 2 4.62 15.27 -31.10
C ASN A 2 5.16 13.84 -31.28
N TYR A 3 4.33 12.86 -31.02
CA TYR A 3 4.54 11.46 -31.38
C TYR A 3 3.81 11.14 -32.68
N ASP A 4 4.11 10.02 -33.30
CA ASP A 4 3.39 9.51 -34.47
C ASP A 4 1.99 9.04 -34.08
N LYS A 5 0.99 9.91 -34.27
CA LYS A 5 -0.41 9.64 -33.89
C LYS A 5 -1.03 8.49 -34.68
N LYS A 6 -0.61 8.28 -35.94
CA LYS A 6 -1.11 7.17 -36.75
C LYS A 6 -0.58 5.84 -36.23
N LEU A 7 0.72 5.79 -35.99
CA LEU A 7 1.36 4.59 -35.42
C LEU A 7 0.79 4.26 -34.06
N TRP A 8 0.63 5.27 -33.16
CA TRP A 8 0.02 5.07 -31.85
C TRP A 8 -1.43 4.57 -31.91
N SER A 9 -2.23 5.08 -32.85
CA SER A 9 -3.61 4.61 -33.04
C SER A 9 -3.66 3.11 -33.37
N LEU A 10 -2.75 2.62 -34.19
CA LEU A 10 -2.63 1.19 -34.48
C LEU A 10 -2.22 0.39 -33.24
N VAL A 11 -1.21 0.87 -32.51
CA VAL A 11 -0.70 0.21 -31.30
C VAL A 11 -1.76 0.16 -30.19
N VAL A 12 -2.43 1.26 -29.89
CA VAL A 12 -3.44 1.29 -28.81
C VAL A 12 -4.66 0.42 -29.14
N ASN A 13 -5.05 0.34 -30.42
CA ASN A 13 -6.12 -0.55 -30.85
C ASN A 13 -5.74 -2.04 -30.70
N GLU A 14 -4.46 -2.37 -30.89
CA GLU A 14 -3.93 -3.70 -30.63
C GLU A 14 -3.88 -4.00 -29.12
N LEU A 15 -3.41 -3.06 -28.30
CA LEU A 15 -3.34 -3.19 -26.85
C LEU A 15 -4.74 -3.32 -26.20
N LYS A 16 -5.74 -2.66 -26.72
CA LYS A 16 -7.14 -2.77 -26.25
C LYS A 16 -7.75 -4.16 -26.44
N LYS A 17 -7.16 -5.03 -27.27
CA LYS A 17 -7.58 -6.41 -27.46
C LYS A 17 -7.05 -7.35 -26.39
N ASP A 18 -6.15 -6.89 -25.51
CA ASP A 18 -5.65 -7.66 -24.38
C ASP A 18 -6.77 -7.87 -23.35
N LYS A 19 -7.29 -9.11 -23.31
CA LYS A 19 -8.41 -9.49 -22.45
C LYS A 19 -8.07 -9.35 -20.97
N ALA A 20 -6.83 -9.64 -20.57
CA ALA A 20 -6.40 -9.53 -19.17
C ALA A 20 -6.45 -8.07 -18.71
N ARG A 21 -5.94 -7.13 -19.53
CA ARG A 21 -6.03 -5.70 -19.22
C ARG A 21 -7.47 -5.18 -19.17
N ALA A 22 -8.32 -5.63 -20.09
CA ALA A 22 -9.73 -5.25 -20.10
C ALA A 22 -10.45 -5.75 -18.83
N GLU A 23 -10.17 -6.98 -18.41
CA GLU A 23 -10.71 -7.58 -17.19
C GLU A 23 -10.20 -6.87 -15.92
N GLU A 24 -8.92 -6.51 -15.85
CA GLU A 24 -8.34 -5.71 -14.77
C GLU A 24 -9.08 -4.39 -14.59
N MET A 25 -9.37 -3.69 -15.67
CA MET A 25 -10.09 -2.42 -15.66
C MET A 25 -11.57 -2.60 -15.31
N GLN A 26 -12.21 -3.65 -15.76
CA GLN A 26 -13.60 -3.97 -15.42
C GLN A 26 -13.75 -4.32 -13.93
N LYS A 27 -12.84 -5.12 -13.40
CA LYS A 27 -12.84 -5.56 -11.99
C LYS A 27 -12.23 -4.54 -11.03
N MET A 28 -11.63 -3.45 -11.54
CA MET A 28 -10.84 -2.49 -10.75
C MET A 28 -9.82 -3.20 -9.86
N SER A 29 -9.09 -4.16 -10.43
CA SER A 29 -8.18 -5.04 -9.69
C SER A 29 -7.10 -5.62 -10.61
N ILE A 30 -5.84 -5.40 -10.27
CA ILE A 30 -4.69 -5.95 -10.98
C ILE A 30 -4.13 -7.11 -10.17
N PRO A 31 -4.11 -8.35 -10.72
CA PRO A 31 -3.51 -9.50 -10.04
C PRO A 31 -2.02 -9.26 -9.78
N CYS A 32 -1.57 -9.61 -8.58
CA CYS A 32 -0.18 -9.59 -8.17
C CYS A 32 0.34 -11.01 -7.96
N GLN A 33 1.66 -11.17 -7.87
CA GLN A 33 2.25 -12.45 -7.48
C GLN A 33 1.73 -12.85 -6.08
N ASN A 34 1.86 -14.13 -5.72
CA ASN A 34 1.47 -14.66 -4.41
C ASN A 34 -0.03 -14.48 -4.04
N ASN A 35 -0.93 -14.54 -5.02
CA ASN A 35 -2.39 -14.43 -4.85
C ASN A 35 -2.89 -13.09 -4.28
N GLY A 36 -2.06 -12.05 -4.28
CA GLY A 36 -2.47 -10.69 -3.97
C GLY A 36 -3.10 -9.98 -5.17
N ALA A 37 -3.71 -8.82 -4.93
CA ALA A 37 -4.19 -7.94 -5.99
C ALA A 37 -4.12 -6.47 -5.58
N LEU A 38 -3.73 -5.61 -6.51
CA LEU A 38 -3.87 -4.17 -6.39
C LEU A 38 -5.31 -3.79 -6.77
N ARG A 39 -6.20 -3.72 -5.76
CA ARG A 39 -7.55 -3.20 -5.94
C ARG A 39 -7.50 -1.68 -6.04
N PHE A 40 -8.36 -1.07 -6.82
CA PHE A 40 -8.41 0.38 -6.93
C PHE A 40 -9.84 0.87 -7.18
N TYR A 41 -10.07 2.16 -6.95
CA TYR A 41 -11.27 2.85 -7.42
C TYR A 41 -10.87 4.19 -8.02
N GLU A 42 -11.74 4.77 -8.83
CA GLU A 42 -11.49 6.03 -9.51
C GLU A 42 -12.60 7.05 -9.29
N LYS A 43 -12.25 8.33 -9.47
CA LYS A 43 -13.17 9.44 -9.62
C LYS A 43 -12.76 10.25 -10.85
N VAL A 44 -13.66 10.36 -11.80
CA VAL A 44 -13.47 11.21 -12.99
C VAL A 44 -14.01 12.61 -12.70
N ILE A 45 -13.21 13.63 -12.96
CA ILE A 45 -13.52 15.04 -12.68
C ILE A 45 -13.49 15.80 -14.01
N GLY A 46 -14.64 16.30 -14.43
CA GLY A 46 -14.79 17.06 -15.67
C GLY A 46 -14.50 16.25 -16.94
N LYS A 47 -14.22 16.97 -18.06
CA LYS A 47 -13.93 16.40 -19.37
C LYS A 47 -12.43 16.48 -19.67
N PRO A 48 -11.87 15.55 -20.47
CA PRO A 48 -10.46 15.57 -20.83
C PRO A 48 -10.11 16.81 -21.66
N SER A 49 -8.86 17.23 -21.58
CA SER A 49 -8.27 18.17 -22.54
C SER A 49 -8.08 17.50 -23.91
N SER A 50 -7.62 18.27 -24.91
CA SER A 50 -7.30 17.73 -26.24
C SER A 50 -6.18 16.67 -26.22
N SER A 51 -5.33 16.66 -25.18
CA SER A 51 -4.28 15.65 -24.98
C SER A 51 -4.73 14.45 -24.14
N GLY A 52 -5.90 14.50 -23.50
CA GLY A 52 -6.41 13.47 -22.61
C GLY A 52 -6.62 13.94 -21.17
N TYR A 53 -6.92 13.02 -20.28
CA TYR A 53 -7.03 13.26 -18.84
C TYR A 53 -5.66 13.36 -18.19
N ALA A 54 -5.55 14.18 -17.14
CA ALA A 54 -4.51 14.02 -16.13
C ALA A 54 -4.85 12.81 -15.23
N LEU A 55 -3.86 12.04 -14.81
CA LEU A 55 -4.04 10.93 -13.88
C LEU A 55 -3.34 11.24 -12.56
N PHE A 56 -4.08 11.24 -11.45
CA PHE A 56 -3.54 11.29 -10.11
C PHE A 56 -3.64 9.91 -9.44
N VAL A 57 -2.51 9.31 -9.15
CA VAL A 57 -2.42 8.07 -8.35
C VAL A 57 -2.26 8.49 -6.90
N CYS A 58 -3.31 8.23 -6.08
CA CYS A 58 -3.43 8.70 -4.71
C CYS A 58 -3.24 7.53 -3.72
N LEU A 59 -2.12 7.50 -3.03
CA LEU A 59 -1.78 6.46 -2.07
C LEU A 59 -2.33 6.79 -0.68
N HIS A 60 -3.13 5.88 -0.12
CA HIS A 60 -3.79 6.10 1.16
C HIS A 60 -2.86 5.90 2.37
N GLY A 61 -3.19 6.53 3.49
CA GLY A 61 -2.55 6.30 4.77
C GLY A 61 -2.91 4.95 5.40
N GLY A 62 -2.38 4.69 6.59
CA GLY A 62 -2.58 3.45 7.36
C GLY A 62 -1.28 2.68 7.49
N GLY A 63 -1.32 1.39 7.14
CA GLY A 63 -0.18 0.48 7.33
C GLY A 63 -0.08 -0.04 8.77
N GLN A 64 0.29 -1.29 8.90
CA GLN A 64 0.42 -1.99 10.19
C GLN A 64 -0.82 -1.81 11.09
N CYS A 65 -2.01 -1.89 10.47
CA CYS A 65 -3.29 -1.76 11.14
C CYS A 65 -4.31 -2.71 10.48
N PRO A 66 -5.47 -2.97 11.12
CA PRO A 66 -6.48 -3.87 10.58
C PRO A 66 -6.92 -3.50 9.16
N ALA A 67 -7.30 -4.51 8.37
CA ALA A 67 -7.78 -4.33 7.01
C ALA A 67 -8.90 -3.30 6.90
N SER A 68 -9.84 -3.27 7.87
CA SER A 68 -10.95 -2.32 7.93
C SER A 68 -10.48 -0.87 8.00
N VAL A 69 -9.38 -0.60 8.73
CA VAL A 69 -8.80 0.74 8.84
C VAL A 69 -8.12 1.13 7.54
N ASN A 70 -7.30 0.23 6.98
CA ASN A 70 -6.69 0.47 5.68
C ASN A 70 -7.75 0.67 4.59
N ASP A 71 -8.85 -0.08 4.62
CA ASP A 71 -9.96 0.07 3.67
C ASP A 71 -10.70 1.41 3.87
N SER A 72 -10.84 1.88 5.11
CA SER A 72 -11.39 3.22 5.42
C SER A 72 -10.47 4.33 4.89
N GLN A 73 -9.17 4.25 5.16
CA GLN A 73 -8.17 5.20 4.65
C GLN A 73 -8.18 5.21 3.11
N TRP A 74 -8.20 4.04 2.49
CA TRP A 74 -8.29 3.89 1.04
C TRP A 74 -9.52 4.59 0.46
N LYS A 75 -10.72 4.33 1.00
CA LYS A 75 -11.96 4.94 0.51
C LYS A 75 -12.01 6.46 0.70
N ASN A 76 -11.22 6.99 1.64
CA ASN A 76 -11.25 8.41 2.00
C ASN A 76 -10.15 9.25 1.33
N ILE A 77 -9.14 8.68 0.68
CA ILE A 77 -8.02 9.47 0.16
C ILE A 77 -8.44 10.43 -0.97
N ILE A 78 -9.27 10.00 -1.93
CA ILE A 78 -9.77 10.89 -2.98
C ILE A 78 -10.72 11.95 -2.42
N PRO A 79 -11.72 11.64 -1.57
CA PRO A 79 -12.50 12.65 -0.85
C PRO A 79 -11.66 13.65 -0.05
N PHE A 80 -10.63 13.19 0.65
CA PHE A 80 -9.73 14.03 1.44
C PHE A 80 -9.00 15.07 0.58
N GLU A 81 -8.56 14.70 -0.61
CA GLU A 81 -7.82 15.55 -1.55
C GLU A 81 -8.73 16.25 -2.58
N SER A 82 -10.05 16.09 -2.47
CA SER A 82 -11.00 16.48 -3.54
C SER A 82 -10.96 17.95 -3.96
N SER A 83 -10.63 18.86 -3.03
CA SER A 83 -10.55 20.30 -3.32
C SER A 83 -9.33 20.70 -4.18
N GLY A 84 -8.35 19.81 -4.35
CA GLY A 84 -7.16 20.08 -5.16
C GLY A 84 -7.32 19.69 -6.63
N PHE A 85 -8.25 18.80 -6.98
CA PHE A 85 -8.40 18.31 -8.35
C PHE A 85 -9.07 19.33 -9.26
N LYS A 86 -8.51 19.49 -10.47
CA LYS A 86 -9.06 20.33 -11.56
C LYS A 86 -9.85 19.49 -12.54
N ASP A 87 -10.70 20.14 -13.33
CA ASP A 87 -11.38 19.52 -14.46
C ASP A 87 -10.40 18.86 -15.42
N GLY A 88 -10.79 17.75 -16.03
CA GLY A 88 -9.94 16.95 -16.90
C GLY A 88 -8.99 16.03 -16.14
N THR A 89 -9.36 15.63 -14.92
CA THR A 89 -8.56 14.74 -14.07
C THR A 89 -9.29 13.44 -13.78
N ILE A 90 -8.55 12.33 -13.80
CA ILE A 90 -8.94 11.07 -13.17
C ILE A 90 -8.09 10.90 -11.92
N ALA A 91 -8.73 10.85 -10.76
CA ALA A 91 -8.10 10.47 -9.51
C ALA A 91 -8.32 8.96 -9.30
N VAL A 92 -7.25 8.19 -9.16
CA VAL A 92 -7.29 6.77 -8.86
C VAL A 92 -6.64 6.49 -7.52
N ALA A 93 -7.30 5.72 -6.67
CA ALA A 93 -6.77 5.29 -5.40
C ALA A 93 -6.55 3.78 -5.40
N PRO A 94 -5.31 3.31 -5.50
CA PRO A 94 -4.97 1.92 -5.29
C PRO A 94 -4.97 1.61 -3.79
N ARG A 95 -5.53 0.44 -3.44
CA ARG A 95 -5.44 -0.13 -2.10
C ARG A 95 -4.08 -0.81 -1.94
N GLY A 96 -3.34 -0.49 -0.89
CA GLY A 96 -2.11 -1.21 -0.58
C GLY A 96 -2.35 -2.74 -0.57
N ILE A 97 -1.43 -3.51 -1.17
CA ILE A 97 -1.63 -4.93 -1.47
C ILE A 97 -1.83 -5.77 -0.19
N ASN A 98 -1.17 -5.38 0.90
CA ASN A 98 -1.31 -6.01 2.21
C ASN A 98 -1.72 -4.98 3.29
N ASN A 99 -1.58 -5.33 4.57
CA ASN A 99 -1.85 -4.44 5.69
C ASN A 99 -0.59 -4.11 6.52
N ALA A 100 0.59 -4.46 6.03
CA ALA A 100 1.86 -4.16 6.69
C ALA A 100 2.21 -2.65 6.58
N TRP A 101 3.21 -2.20 7.32
CA TRP A 101 3.68 -0.81 7.31
C TRP A 101 4.11 -0.33 5.91
N ASN A 102 4.62 -1.26 5.08
CA ASN A 102 5.08 -1.00 3.72
C ASN A 102 4.05 -1.36 2.63
N LEU A 103 2.77 -1.29 2.94
CA LEU A 103 1.65 -1.76 2.10
C LEU A 103 1.66 -1.23 0.64
N HIS A 104 2.31 -0.09 0.39
CA HIS A 104 2.40 0.52 -0.94
C HIS A 104 3.72 0.22 -1.66
N PHE A 105 4.71 -0.38 -1.00
CA PHE A 105 6.04 -0.57 -1.57
C PHE A 105 6.68 -1.92 -1.22
N ILE A 106 5.88 -2.97 -1.24
CA ILE A 106 6.35 -4.34 -1.37
C ILE A 106 6.73 -4.63 -2.83
N ASP A 107 7.42 -5.73 -3.08
CA ASP A 107 7.97 -6.03 -4.42
C ASP A 107 6.91 -6.09 -5.51
N GLU A 108 5.72 -6.60 -5.20
CA GLU A 108 4.58 -6.67 -6.13
C GLU A 108 3.92 -5.31 -6.40
N SER A 109 4.12 -4.32 -5.55
CA SER A 109 3.49 -2.99 -5.70
C SER A 109 3.99 -2.27 -6.95
N TYR A 110 5.30 -2.30 -7.20
CA TYR A 110 5.91 -1.52 -8.27
C TYR A 110 5.42 -1.93 -9.66
N PRO A 111 5.47 -3.22 -10.05
CA PRO A 111 4.90 -3.65 -11.33
C PRO A 111 3.39 -3.39 -11.43
N ALA A 112 2.65 -3.49 -10.34
CA ALA A 112 1.23 -3.24 -10.33
C ALA A 112 0.89 -1.76 -10.57
N TYR A 113 1.67 -0.82 -10.03
CA TYR A 113 1.49 0.61 -10.34
C TYR A 113 1.82 0.94 -11.79
N VAL A 114 2.88 0.36 -12.33
CA VAL A 114 3.21 0.53 -13.76
C VAL A 114 2.04 0.02 -14.62
N ARG A 115 1.54 -1.18 -14.34
CA ARG A 115 0.40 -1.80 -15.03
C ARG A 115 -0.87 -0.95 -14.92
N LEU A 116 -1.11 -0.37 -13.74
CA LEU A 116 -2.23 0.55 -13.51
C LEU A 116 -2.15 1.77 -14.43
N ILE A 117 -1.01 2.47 -14.43
CA ILE A 117 -0.79 3.66 -15.27
C ILE A 117 -1.00 3.34 -16.75
N GLU A 118 -0.42 2.25 -17.22
CA GLU A 118 -0.58 1.78 -18.61
C GLU A 118 -2.02 1.51 -18.99
N ASN A 119 -2.77 0.84 -18.12
CA ASN A 119 -4.18 0.55 -18.36
C ASN A 119 -4.99 1.85 -18.49
N TYR A 120 -4.69 2.87 -17.68
CA TYR A 120 -5.34 4.18 -17.80
C TYR A 120 -4.98 4.89 -19.11
N ILE A 121 -3.75 4.80 -19.58
CA ILE A 121 -3.32 5.33 -20.87
C ILE A 121 -4.07 4.63 -22.01
N ILE A 122 -4.16 3.30 -21.97
CA ILE A 122 -4.79 2.49 -23.02
C ILE A 122 -6.32 2.67 -23.07
N PHE A 123 -6.99 2.60 -21.91
CA PHE A 123 -8.46 2.47 -21.85
C PHE A 123 -9.20 3.75 -21.51
N LYS A 124 -8.54 4.73 -20.85
CA LYS A 124 -9.18 5.91 -20.28
C LYS A 124 -8.74 7.23 -20.91
N ASN A 125 -8.00 7.18 -22.03
CA ASN A 125 -7.48 8.38 -22.70
C ASN A 125 -6.69 9.31 -21.76
N VAL A 126 -5.83 8.74 -20.92
CA VAL A 126 -4.90 9.51 -20.07
C VAL A 126 -3.75 10.01 -20.93
N ASP A 127 -3.38 11.28 -20.74
CA ASP A 127 -2.14 11.85 -21.26
C ASP A 127 -0.94 11.31 -20.46
N PRO A 128 -0.05 10.49 -21.05
CA PRO A 128 1.08 9.91 -20.34
C PRO A 128 2.08 10.94 -19.79
N ASN A 129 2.02 12.19 -20.29
CA ASN A 129 2.84 13.28 -19.74
C ASN A 129 2.17 14.04 -18.60
N ARG A 130 0.98 13.61 -18.16
CA ARG A 130 0.23 14.22 -17.06
C ARG A 130 -0.17 13.18 -16.01
N VAL A 131 0.76 12.30 -15.65
CA VAL A 131 0.61 11.30 -14.59
C VAL A 131 1.30 11.79 -13.33
N TYR A 132 0.58 11.85 -12.23
CA TYR A 132 1.04 12.37 -10.95
C TYR A 132 0.90 11.31 -9.86
N LEU A 133 1.87 11.25 -8.95
CA LEU A 133 1.85 10.35 -7.81
C LEU A 133 1.82 11.17 -6.51
N MET A 134 0.86 10.90 -5.65
CA MET A 134 0.79 11.54 -4.34
C MET A 134 0.34 10.55 -3.28
N GLY A 135 0.64 10.82 -2.03
CA GLY A 135 0.19 9.97 -0.95
C GLY A 135 0.45 10.57 0.42
N PHE A 136 -0.36 10.16 1.37
CA PHE A 136 -0.38 10.71 2.73
C PHE A 136 -0.03 9.63 3.76
N SER A 137 0.82 9.95 4.75
CA SER A 137 1.23 9.02 5.82
C SER A 137 1.93 7.79 5.24
N ALA A 138 1.44 6.56 5.43
CA ALA A 138 1.97 5.37 4.77
C ALA A 138 1.92 5.48 3.24
N GLY A 139 0.95 6.22 2.67
CA GLY A 139 0.94 6.58 1.26
C GLY A 139 2.05 7.57 0.89
N GLY A 140 2.44 8.45 1.81
CA GLY A 140 3.61 9.31 1.67
C GLY A 140 4.91 8.49 1.61
N ASP A 141 5.07 7.51 2.49
CA ASP A 141 6.17 6.53 2.45
C ASP A 141 6.21 5.82 1.09
N GLY A 142 5.04 5.34 0.62
CA GLY A 142 4.89 4.74 -0.69
C GLY A 142 5.29 5.68 -1.83
N THR A 143 4.91 6.96 -1.74
CA THR A 143 5.26 7.96 -2.76
C THR A 143 6.77 8.18 -2.85
N TYR A 144 7.49 8.30 -1.72
CA TYR A 144 8.95 8.35 -1.71
C TYR A 144 9.57 7.13 -2.41
N GLN A 145 9.10 5.95 -2.06
CA GLN A 145 9.67 4.69 -2.56
C GLN A 145 9.36 4.43 -4.03
N VAL A 146 8.13 4.70 -4.47
CA VAL A 146 7.68 4.43 -5.83
C VAL A 146 8.25 5.44 -6.82
N SER A 147 8.30 6.73 -6.45
CA SER A 147 8.80 7.79 -7.33
C SER A 147 10.26 7.58 -7.76
N GLU A 148 11.10 7.01 -6.89
CA GLU A 148 12.50 6.68 -7.19
C GLU A 148 12.68 5.53 -8.20
N ARG A 149 11.64 4.73 -8.42
CA ARG A 149 11.71 3.55 -9.28
C ARG A 149 11.00 3.72 -10.62
N ILE A 150 9.99 4.60 -10.66
CA ILE A 150 9.25 4.88 -11.89
C ILE A 150 9.18 6.37 -12.24
N PRO A 151 10.25 7.19 -12.01
CA PRO A 151 10.19 8.63 -12.24
C PRO A 151 9.91 8.97 -13.70
N HIS A 152 10.37 8.12 -14.61
CA HIS A 152 10.19 8.25 -16.06
C HIS A 152 8.73 8.09 -16.53
N LEU A 153 7.82 7.66 -15.67
CA LEU A 153 6.38 7.59 -15.94
C LEU A 153 5.61 8.77 -15.33
N LEU A 154 6.26 9.62 -14.53
CA LEU A 154 5.59 10.64 -13.72
C LEU A 154 5.92 12.05 -14.23
N ALA A 155 4.95 12.95 -14.15
CA ALA A 155 5.11 14.38 -14.41
C ALA A 155 5.59 15.13 -13.16
N ALA A 156 5.08 14.75 -11.99
CA ALA A 156 5.49 15.23 -10.68
C ALA A 156 5.01 14.28 -9.58
N CYS A 157 5.57 14.40 -8.37
CA CYS A 157 5.10 13.65 -7.21
C CYS A 157 4.99 14.51 -5.95
N SER A 158 4.20 14.03 -4.97
CA SER A 158 4.02 14.71 -3.68
C SER A 158 3.92 13.70 -2.53
N PRO A 159 5.06 13.32 -1.91
CA PRO A 159 5.04 12.59 -0.65
C PRO A 159 4.65 13.52 0.51
N GLN A 160 3.60 13.16 1.26
CA GLN A 160 3.02 13.98 2.31
C GLN A 160 3.00 13.21 3.64
N ALA A 161 3.49 13.84 4.71
CA ALA A 161 3.56 13.27 6.06
C ALA A 161 4.17 11.85 6.10
N GLY A 162 5.10 11.55 5.18
CA GLY A 162 5.74 10.25 5.01
C GLY A 162 7.19 10.22 5.46
N HIS A 163 7.81 9.06 5.28
CA HIS A 163 9.21 8.78 5.54
C HIS A 163 9.86 8.09 4.31
N PRO A 164 11.04 8.52 3.84
CA PRO A 164 11.68 7.94 2.64
C PRO A 164 12.21 6.51 2.84
N ASN A 165 12.36 6.04 4.07
CA ASN A 165 12.80 4.67 4.38
C ASN A 165 14.10 4.27 3.67
N GLY A 166 15.09 5.18 3.69
CA GLY A 166 16.44 4.96 3.18
C GLY A 166 16.59 5.04 1.65
N VAL A 167 15.57 5.42 0.90
CA VAL A 167 15.71 5.64 -0.54
C VAL A 167 16.49 6.93 -0.83
N ARG A 168 17.37 6.85 -1.83
CA ARG A 168 18.24 7.97 -2.26
C ARG A 168 17.50 8.86 -3.27
N THR A 169 18.00 10.07 -3.52
CA THR A 169 17.34 11.07 -4.37
C THR A 169 17.86 11.13 -5.81
N ILE A 170 18.79 10.23 -6.20
CA ILE A 170 19.47 10.30 -7.51
C ILE A 170 18.49 10.08 -8.67
N ASN A 171 17.55 9.13 -8.51
CA ASN A 171 16.58 8.80 -9.54
C ASN A 171 15.47 9.85 -9.70
N LEU A 172 15.36 10.83 -8.80
CA LEU A 172 14.43 11.95 -8.96
C LEU A 172 14.88 12.98 -10.01
N CYS A 173 15.94 12.71 -10.75
CA CYS A 173 16.33 13.56 -11.88
C CYS A 173 15.14 13.70 -12.86
N ASN A 174 14.81 14.94 -13.21
CA ASN A 174 13.69 15.32 -14.08
C ASN A 174 12.26 14.99 -13.52
N LEU A 175 12.16 14.66 -12.22
CA LEU A 175 10.88 14.48 -11.54
C LEU A 175 10.67 15.59 -10.48
N PRO A 176 9.89 16.63 -10.79
CA PRO A 176 9.51 17.65 -9.81
C PRO A 176 8.80 17.04 -8.61
N THR A 177 9.28 17.36 -7.40
CA THR A 177 8.83 16.78 -6.14
C THR A 177 8.35 17.85 -5.17
N TYR A 178 7.12 17.75 -4.67
CA TYR A 178 6.57 18.62 -3.63
C TYR A 178 6.43 17.85 -2.33
N LEU A 179 7.23 18.20 -1.34
CA LEU A 179 7.25 17.55 -0.03
C LEU A 179 6.40 18.34 0.96
N ALA A 180 5.63 17.64 1.80
CA ALA A 180 4.87 18.29 2.84
C ALA A 180 4.83 17.50 4.14
N ALA A 181 4.90 18.22 5.27
CA ALA A 181 4.73 17.68 6.62
C ALA A 181 4.10 18.72 7.55
N GLY A 182 3.45 18.28 8.62
CA GLY A 182 3.00 19.20 9.66
C GLY A 182 4.17 19.63 10.55
N GLU A 183 4.18 20.89 11.01
CA GLU A 183 5.21 21.42 11.91
C GLU A 183 5.35 20.60 13.21
N LYS A 184 4.24 20.06 13.71
CA LYS A 184 4.17 19.23 14.91
C LYS A 184 4.15 17.72 14.63
N ASP A 185 4.37 17.31 13.38
CA ASP A 185 4.50 15.89 13.00
C ASP A 185 5.91 15.39 13.33
N THR A 186 6.20 15.30 14.63
CA THR A 186 7.50 14.90 15.15
C THR A 186 7.70 13.39 15.19
N SER A 187 6.62 12.62 15.01
CA SER A 187 6.68 11.16 14.90
C SER A 187 7.54 10.76 13.73
N PHE A 188 8.53 9.88 13.98
CA PHE A 188 9.56 9.52 13.00
C PHE A 188 10.32 10.74 12.42
N LYS A 189 10.28 11.88 13.10
CA LYS A 189 10.90 13.14 12.63
C LYS A 189 10.44 13.59 11.23
N ARG A 190 9.18 13.33 10.85
CA ARG A 190 8.68 13.60 9.50
C ARG A 190 8.81 15.06 9.10
N ASN A 191 8.56 15.98 10.02
CA ASN A 191 8.75 17.41 9.81
C ASN A 191 10.20 17.77 9.42
N GLN A 192 11.20 17.16 10.08
CA GLN A 192 12.62 17.40 9.80
C GLN A 192 13.06 16.65 8.53
N ILE A 193 12.72 15.36 8.43
CA ILE A 193 13.08 14.51 7.28
C ILE A 193 12.55 15.08 5.97
N CYS A 194 11.35 15.68 5.99
CA CYS A 194 10.77 16.36 4.85
C CYS A 194 11.71 17.48 4.31
N VAL A 195 12.26 18.29 5.21
CA VAL A 195 13.20 19.36 4.87
C VAL A 195 14.57 18.79 4.46
N ASP A 196 15.06 17.78 5.18
CA ASP A 196 16.35 17.14 4.86
C ASP A 196 16.32 16.50 3.47
N TYR A 197 15.23 15.83 3.11
CA TYR A 197 15.07 15.21 1.80
C TYR A 197 14.95 16.26 0.68
N TYR A 198 14.26 17.38 0.93
CA TYR A 198 14.24 18.53 0.03
C TYR A 198 15.67 19.05 -0.27
N ASN A 199 16.47 19.26 0.78
CA ASN A 199 17.84 19.70 0.64
C ASN A 199 18.71 18.67 -0.11
N GLN A 200 18.49 17.38 0.12
CA GLN A 200 19.16 16.30 -0.61
C GLN A 200 18.80 16.33 -2.11
N ILE A 201 17.54 16.54 -2.48
CA ILE A 201 17.14 16.65 -3.89
C ILE A 201 17.87 17.83 -4.55
N LEU A 202 17.82 19.01 -3.95
CA LEU A 202 18.47 20.20 -4.53
C LEU A 202 20.00 20.07 -4.59
N GLY A 203 20.60 19.39 -3.62
CA GLY A 203 22.03 19.11 -3.56
C GLY A 203 22.53 18.15 -4.65
N GLN A 204 21.65 17.53 -5.44
CA GLN A 204 22.04 16.71 -6.60
C GLN A 204 22.33 17.58 -7.84
N ASN A 205 21.81 18.82 -7.90
CA ASN A 205 22.07 19.72 -9.03
C ASN A 205 23.57 20.03 -9.12
N GLY A 206 24.12 19.94 -10.33
CA GLY A 206 25.56 20.10 -10.59
C GLY A 206 26.40 18.86 -10.27
N LYS A 207 25.94 17.98 -9.40
CA LYS A 207 26.61 16.71 -9.09
C LYS A 207 26.24 15.60 -10.07
N TYR A 208 24.96 15.53 -10.43
CA TYR A 208 24.40 14.53 -11.33
C TYR A 208 23.78 15.18 -12.57
N CYS A 209 23.66 14.41 -13.66
CA CYS A 209 22.95 14.84 -14.85
C CYS A 209 21.44 14.87 -14.62
N GLY A 210 20.76 15.86 -15.23
CA GLY A 210 19.32 16.07 -15.08
C GLY A 210 18.98 17.28 -14.21
N ASN A 211 17.69 17.53 -14.07
CA ASN A 211 17.17 18.65 -13.28
C ASN A 211 16.51 18.11 -12.01
N TYR A 212 16.99 18.55 -10.87
CA TYR A 212 16.43 18.21 -9.58
C TYR A 212 15.62 19.38 -9.06
N ILE A 213 14.29 19.25 -9.13
CA ILE A 213 13.32 20.28 -8.80
C ILE A 213 12.52 19.84 -7.58
N ALA A 214 12.55 20.61 -6.52
CA ALA A 214 11.78 20.32 -5.32
C ALA A 214 11.17 21.58 -4.72
N LYS A 215 10.05 21.40 -4.04
CA LYS A 215 9.46 22.32 -3.07
C LYS A 215 9.19 21.61 -1.77
N VAL A 216 9.23 22.33 -0.66
CA VAL A 216 8.92 21.80 0.66
C VAL A 216 7.98 22.74 1.40
N GLU A 217 7.00 22.16 2.07
CA GLU A 217 6.08 22.84 2.97
C GLU A 217 6.08 22.14 4.34
N VAL A 218 6.32 22.92 5.39
CA VAL A 218 6.06 22.50 6.76
C VAL A 218 4.88 23.33 7.28
N VAL A 219 3.72 22.69 7.37
CA VAL A 219 2.42 23.34 7.64
C VAL A 219 2.35 23.81 9.08
N ALA A 220 2.28 25.13 9.28
CA ALA A 220 2.30 25.77 10.59
C ALA A 220 1.21 25.24 11.54
N GLY A 221 1.58 24.95 12.77
CA GLY A 221 0.69 24.52 13.84
C GLY A 221 0.08 23.12 13.65
N SER A 222 0.28 22.47 12.51
CA SER A 222 -0.33 21.18 12.18
C SER A 222 0.50 20.01 12.70
N GLY A 223 -0.19 18.98 13.20
CA GLY A 223 0.38 17.67 13.51
C GLY A 223 0.42 16.79 12.27
N HIS A 224 0.23 15.46 12.48
CA HIS A 224 0.24 14.48 11.39
C HIS A 224 -0.86 14.69 10.35
N SER A 225 -1.99 15.29 10.69
CA SER A 225 -3.12 15.52 9.79
C SER A 225 -3.16 16.97 9.33
N PHE A 226 -3.04 17.21 8.02
CA PHE A 226 -3.13 18.49 7.36
C PHE A 226 -3.60 18.31 5.90
N GLN A 227 -3.91 19.41 5.21
CA GLN A 227 -4.35 19.39 3.82
C GLN A 227 -3.38 20.19 2.95
N CYS A 228 -2.91 19.60 1.88
CA CYS A 228 -1.90 20.16 0.96
C CYS A 228 -2.47 20.97 -0.20
N TRP A 229 -3.72 21.39 -0.13
CA TRP A 229 -4.33 22.24 -1.16
C TRP A 229 -4.36 23.72 -0.78
N ARG A 230 -3.79 24.08 0.38
CA ARG A 230 -3.62 25.47 0.81
C ARG A 230 -2.47 25.61 1.80
N VAL A 231 -1.53 26.53 1.55
CA VAL A 231 -0.44 26.87 2.46
C VAL A 231 -0.90 27.92 3.49
N PRO A 232 -1.05 27.58 4.78
CA PRO A 232 -1.44 28.51 5.83
C PRO A 232 -0.36 29.58 6.06
N ARG A 233 -0.79 30.73 6.67
CA ARG A 233 0.15 31.73 7.16
C ARG A 233 1.12 31.09 8.18
N ASN A 234 2.36 31.56 8.20
CA ASN A 234 3.47 31.09 9.04
C ASN A 234 3.96 29.66 8.75
N SER A 235 3.49 29.01 7.69
CA SER A 235 4.13 27.79 7.21
C SER A 235 5.55 28.06 6.75
N PHE A 236 6.46 27.12 6.99
CA PHE A 236 7.77 27.10 6.38
C PHE A 236 7.63 26.60 4.94
N PHE A 237 8.12 27.35 3.98
CA PHE A 237 7.99 27.05 2.58
C PHE A 237 9.31 27.37 1.85
N ASN A 238 9.89 26.37 1.20
CA ASN A 238 11.16 26.48 0.46
C ASN A 238 12.33 27.12 1.25
N GLY A 239 12.43 26.84 2.53
CA GLY A 239 13.50 27.40 3.37
C GLY A 239 13.12 28.65 4.15
N GLU A 240 11.94 29.25 3.88
CA GLU A 240 11.52 30.51 4.48
C GLU A 240 10.13 30.42 5.15
N LYS A 241 9.94 31.20 6.18
CA LYS A 241 8.65 31.34 6.86
C LYS A 241 7.74 32.31 6.12
N GLN A 242 6.57 31.87 5.71
CA GLN A 242 5.64 32.66 4.92
C GLN A 242 4.76 33.55 5.80
N ALA A 243 4.84 34.87 5.62
CA ALA A 243 4.01 35.84 6.36
C ALA A 243 2.54 35.85 5.92
N LYS A 244 2.23 35.39 4.71
CA LYS A 244 0.88 35.40 4.12
C LYS A 244 0.47 33.99 3.73
N LYS A 245 -0.86 33.75 3.63
CA LYS A 245 -1.39 32.52 2.99
C LYS A 245 -1.00 32.48 1.53
N SER A 246 -0.63 31.31 1.03
CA SER A 246 -0.30 31.09 -0.38
C SER A 246 -1.27 30.08 -1.01
N ASN A 247 -1.56 30.27 -2.29
CA ASN A 247 -2.23 29.30 -3.14
C ASN A 247 -1.23 28.40 -3.90
N ASP A 248 0.05 28.56 -3.66
CA ASP A 248 1.11 27.71 -4.18
C ASP A 248 1.15 26.39 -3.37
N THR A 249 0.38 25.43 -3.81
CA THR A 249 0.08 24.18 -3.12
C THR A 249 0.68 22.99 -3.86
N ALA A 250 0.66 21.82 -3.24
CA ALA A 250 1.06 20.58 -3.91
C ALA A 250 0.35 20.38 -5.26
N PHE A 251 -0.94 20.69 -5.33
CA PHE A 251 -1.71 20.56 -6.58
C PHE A 251 -1.32 21.59 -7.64
N THR A 252 -1.20 22.88 -7.27
CA THR A 252 -0.76 23.93 -8.21
C THR A 252 0.63 23.63 -8.74
N PHE A 253 1.52 23.16 -7.87
CA PHE A 253 2.85 22.71 -8.25
C PHE A 253 2.79 21.53 -9.22
N MET A 254 2.12 20.44 -8.87
CA MET A 254 2.05 19.25 -9.72
C MET A 254 1.46 19.56 -11.09
N TYR A 255 0.32 20.27 -11.16
CA TYR A 255 -0.30 20.65 -12.43
C TYR A 255 0.55 21.60 -13.30
N SER A 256 1.54 22.30 -12.73
CA SER A 256 2.44 23.17 -13.50
C SER A 256 3.50 22.40 -14.29
N TYR A 257 3.64 21.09 -14.04
CA TYR A 257 4.61 20.25 -14.71
C TYR A 257 3.95 19.22 -15.62
N THR A 258 4.62 18.96 -16.72
CA THR A 258 4.39 17.80 -17.58
C THR A 258 5.67 16.99 -17.67
N ARG A 259 5.55 15.69 -17.79
CA ARG A 259 6.69 14.81 -17.98
C ARG A 259 7.45 15.20 -19.26
N ASN A 260 8.77 15.29 -19.18
CA ASN A 260 9.62 15.34 -20.34
C ASN A 260 10.04 13.89 -20.69
N PRO A 261 9.52 13.30 -21.77
CA PRO A 261 9.87 11.93 -22.15
C PRO A 261 11.28 11.81 -22.73
N TYR A 262 11.92 12.95 -23.11
CA TYR A 262 13.23 13.01 -23.77
C TYR A 262 14.17 14.00 -23.04
N PRO A 263 14.48 13.74 -21.76
CA PRO A 263 15.36 14.65 -21.01
C PRO A 263 16.77 14.65 -21.59
N GLN A 264 17.45 15.80 -21.51
CA GLN A 264 18.82 15.94 -22.01
C GLN A 264 19.85 15.40 -21.01
N GLY A 265 19.55 15.45 -19.73
CA GLY A 265 20.40 14.92 -18.68
C GLY A 265 19.68 13.82 -17.92
N ILE A 266 20.32 12.68 -17.71
CA ILE A 266 19.76 11.54 -16.98
C ILE A 266 20.83 10.98 -16.06
N SER A 267 20.44 10.73 -14.80
CA SER A 267 21.21 9.98 -13.83
C SER A 267 20.38 8.87 -13.25
N CYS A 268 20.91 7.66 -13.28
CA CYS A 268 20.24 6.45 -12.77
C CYS A 268 21.08 5.80 -11.68
N ASP A 269 20.56 5.71 -10.47
CA ASP A 269 21.02 4.78 -9.46
C ASP A 269 20.50 3.39 -9.83
N VAL A 270 21.35 2.60 -10.46
CA VAL A 270 21.02 1.28 -11.03
C VAL A 270 20.50 0.32 -9.96
N LYS A 271 21.15 0.32 -8.79
CA LYS A 271 20.74 -0.55 -7.68
C LYS A 271 19.33 -0.20 -7.19
N THR A 272 19.05 1.06 -6.94
CA THR A 272 17.72 1.50 -6.48
C THR A 272 16.66 1.17 -7.53
N PHE A 273 16.93 1.46 -8.80
CA PHE A 273 16.00 1.21 -9.90
C PHE A 273 15.70 -0.29 -10.07
N LEU A 274 16.73 -1.14 -10.13
CA LEU A 274 16.56 -2.55 -10.42
C LEU A 274 16.10 -3.39 -9.22
N THR A 275 16.38 -2.97 -7.99
CA THR A 275 16.19 -3.82 -6.80
C THR A 275 14.78 -4.41 -6.69
N LYS A 276 13.74 -3.66 -7.10
CA LYS A 276 12.34 -4.08 -6.99
C LYS A 276 11.65 -4.32 -8.33
N LEU A 277 12.26 -3.91 -9.42
CA LEU A 277 11.67 -3.93 -10.75
C LEU A 277 12.41 -4.86 -11.72
N ARG A 278 13.55 -5.43 -11.33
CA ARG A 278 14.36 -6.30 -12.20
C ARG A 278 13.51 -7.38 -12.85
N ASN A 279 12.67 -8.06 -12.07
CA ASN A 279 11.81 -9.12 -12.57
C ASN A 279 10.69 -8.64 -13.49
N TYR A 280 10.28 -7.42 -13.36
CA TYR A 280 9.23 -6.81 -14.18
C TYR A 280 9.80 -6.21 -15.47
N TYR A 281 10.87 -5.43 -15.34
CA TYR A 281 11.47 -4.73 -16.48
C TYR A 281 12.33 -5.60 -17.38
N SER A 282 12.68 -6.81 -16.99
CA SER A 282 13.41 -7.72 -17.90
C SER A 282 12.64 -8.01 -19.18
N GLN A 283 11.30 -7.99 -19.14
CA GLN A 283 10.46 -8.05 -20.34
C GLN A 283 10.44 -6.75 -21.12
N ARG A 284 10.84 -5.63 -20.50
CA ARG A 284 10.84 -4.27 -21.05
C ARG A 284 12.24 -3.69 -21.22
N GLY A 285 13.27 -4.55 -21.12
CA GLY A 285 14.64 -4.15 -21.25
C GLY A 285 15.16 -3.30 -20.11
N ASN A 286 14.59 -3.38 -18.89
CA ASN A 286 15.04 -2.60 -17.73
C ASN A 286 15.26 -1.11 -18.06
N THR A 287 14.29 -0.46 -18.68
CA THR A 287 14.45 0.88 -19.24
C THR A 287 14.10 1.98 -18.25
N PHE A 288 15.05 2.87 -17.99
CA PHE A 288 14.93 4.08 -17.19
C PHE A 288 15.02 5.31 -18.10
N TYR A 289 13.93 6.03 -18.30
CA TYR A 289 13.76 7.01 -19.38
C TYR A 289 14.03 6.36 -20.76
N ASN A 290 15.14 6.72 -21.41
CA ASN A 290 15.59 6.11 -22.66
C ASN A 290 16.86 5.23 -22.50
N ILE A 291 17.29 4.95 -21.27
CA ILE A 291 18.43 4.08 -20.97
C ILE A 291 17.91 2.67 -20.70
N GLU A 292 18.28 1.71 -21.54
CA GLU A 292 18.05 0.29 -21.28
C GLU A 292 19.26 -0.30 -20.59
N ILE A 293 19.09 -0.76 -19.34
CA ILE A 293 20.17 -1.25 -18.50
C ILE A 293 20.39 -2.75 -18.78
N GLY A 294 21.62 -3.07 -19.21
CA GLY A 294 22.06 -4.45 -19.44
C GLY A 294 22.76 -5.06 -18.23
N LYS A 295 23.53 -6.11 -18.48
CA LYS A 295 24.44 -6.68 -17.48
C LYS A 295 25.58 -5.71 -17.20
N THR A 296 25.39 -4.83 -16.24
CA THR A 296 26.36 -3.82 -15.86
C THR A 296 26.84 -3.99 -14.41
N GLN A 297 28.08 -3.58 -14.13
CA GLN A 297 28.62 -3.45 -12.78
C GLN A 297 28.54 -1.99 -12.29
N SER A 298 28.06 -1.07 -13.14
CA SER A 298 27.95 0.33 -12.78
C SER A 298 26.89 0.52 -11.70
N GLU A 299 27.23 1.25 -10.64
CA GLU A 299 26.27 1.66 -9.62
C GLU A 299 25.42 2.83 -10.10
N ILE A 300 26.03 3.72 -10.87
CA ILE A 300 25.42 4.91 -11.45
C ILE A 300 25.64 4.92 -12.96
N ILE A 301 24.61 5.33 -13.70
CA ILE A 301 24.71 5.67 -15.13
C ILE A 301 24.35 7.13 -15.27
N GLN A 302 25.22 7.91 -15.92
CA GLN A 302 25.00 9.34 -16.19
C GLN A 302 25.24 9.66 -17.66
N ILE A 303 24.25 10.27 -18.31
CA ILE A 303 24.36 10.72 -19.69
C ILE A 303 23.89 12.18 -19.84
N GLN A 304 24.53 12.87 -20.77
CA GLN A 304 24.12 14.20 -21.23
C GLN A 304 23.90 14.17 -22.74
N ILE A 305 22.72 14.48 -23.20
CA ILE A 305 22.33 14.51 -24.61
C ILE A 305 22.13 15.96 -25.05
N ASN A 306 22.73 16.33 -26.16
CA ASN A 306 22.46 17.61 -26.82
C ASN A 306 21.87 17.36 -28.23
N TYR A 307 20.57 17.42 -28.31
CA TYR A 307 19.84 17.20 -29.57
C TYR A 307 20.16 18.28 -30.63
N GLY A 308 20.50 19.51 -30.20
CA GLY A 308 20.84 20.61 -31.11
C GLY A 308 22.19 20.42 -31.81
N ASN A 309 23.15 19.82 -31.11
CA ASN A 309 24.51 19.59 -31.63
C ASN A 309 24.75 18.14 -32.03
N ASN A 310 23.77 17.25 -31.88
CA ASN A 310 23.88 15.82 -32.15
C ASN A 310 25.01 15.16 -31.36
N THR A 311 25.10 15.46 -30.05
CA THR A 311 26.14 14.89 -29.19
C THR A 311 25.53 14.18 -27.99
N ILE A 312 26.16 13.08 -27.58
CA ILE A 312 25.88 12.36 -26.36
C ILE A 312 27.18 12.22 -25.58
N ASN A 313 27.16 12.62 -24.31
CA ASN A 313 28.28 12.45 -23.40
C ASN A 313 27.88 11.47 -22.28
N VAL A 314 28.51 10.31 -22.23
CA VAL A 314 28.40 9.34 -21.15
C VAL A 314 29.43 9.74 -20.09
N LYS A 315 28.95 10.35 -19.01
CA LYS A 315 29.83 10.79 -17.91
C LYS A 315 30.19 9.64 -16.97
N GLU A 316 29.30 8.66 -16.85
CA GLU A 316 29.49 7.51 -15.97
C GLU A 316 28.65 6.32 -16.45
N GLY A 317 29.13 5.11 -16.26
CA GLY A 317 28.42 3.89 -16.56
C GLY A 317 28.91 3.20 -17.83
N ASN A 318 28.61 1.90 -17.91
CA ASN A 318 28.98 1.02 -19.01
C ASN A 318 27.93 -0.08 -19.22
N ASN A 319 27.95 -0.75 -20.37
CA ASN A 319 27.10 -1.87 -20.75
C ASN A 319 25.60 -1.56 -20.65
N PHE A 320 25.18 -0.50 -21.32
CA PHE A 320 23.80 -0.10 -21.46
C PHE A 320 23.47 0.35 -22.89
N ARG A 321 22.19 0.44 -23.23
CA ARG A 321 21.71 0.96 -24.50
C ARG A 321 21.01 2.30 -24.30
N ILE A 322 21.22 3.24 -25.22
CA ILE A 322 20.48 4.49 -25.29
C ILE A 322 19.48 4.38 -26.43
N ASN A 323 18.19 4.36 -26.12
CA ASN A 323 17.11 4.39 -27.08
C ASN A 323 16.87 5.83 -27.53
N LEU A 324 16.74 6.06 -28.83
CA LEU A 324 16.74 7.39 -29.42
C LEU A 324 15.56 7.56 -30.37
N LEU A 325 15.02 8.77 -30.37
CA LEU A 325 14.10 9.23 -31.41
C LEU A 325 14.90 10.09 -32.39
N SER A 326 15.19 9.57 -33.60
CA SER A 326 16.08 10.20 -34.57
C SER A 326 15.63 11.61 -34.96
N SER A 327 14.32 11.87 -34.99
CA SER A 327 13.75 13.19 -35.34
C SER A 327 14.06 14.31 -34.32
N LEU A 328 14.59 13.99 -33.15
CA LEU A 328 15.02 15.01 -32.17
C LEU A 328 16.39 15.63 -32.52
N PHE A 329 17.22 14.92 -33.28
CA PHE A 329 18.56 15.36 -33.65
C PHE A 329 18.51 16.31 -34.85
N LYS A 330 18.99 17.55 -34.66
CA LYS A 330 18.77 18.64 -35.61
C LYS A 330 19.79 18.72 -36.77
N LYS A 331 20.96 18.08 -36.60
CA LYS A 331 22.06 18.11 -37.58
C LYS A 331 22.17 16.79 -38.37
N GLY A 332 21.02 16.21 -38.74
CA GLY A 332 20.95 14.95 -39.47
C GLY A 332 21.14 13.72 -38.59
N ASN A 333 21.43 12.58 -39.19
CA ASN A 333 21.42 11.29 -38.52
C ASN A 333 22.76 10.91 -37.83
N ASN A 334 23.82 11.68 -38.03
CA ASN A 334 25.12 11.40 -37.39
C ASN A 334 25.14 11.98 -35.97
N VAL A 335 25.45 11.14 -35.00
CA VAL A 335 25.53 11.50 -33.59
C VAL A 335 26.91 11.16 -33.04
N SER A 336 27.59 12.16 -32.47
CA SER A 336 28.88 11.95 -31.80
C SER A 336 28.67 11.52 -30.35
N VAL A 337 29.20 10.39 -29.96
CA VAL A 337 29.11 9.83 -28.61
C VAL A 337 30.48 9.82 -27.97
N THR A 338 30.62 10.49 -26.86
CA THR A 338 31.83 10.45 -26.02
C THR A 338 31.57 9.55 -24.81
N ALA A 339 32.30 8.46 -24.68
CA ALA A 339 32.25 7.53 -23.56
C ALA A 339 33.66 7.07 -23.21
N ASN A 340 33.99 6.99 -21.91
CA ASN A 340 35.32 6.57 -21.43
C ASN A 340 36.49 7.32 -22.10
N GLY A 341 36.33 8.62 -22.35
CA GLY A 341 37.35 9.49 -22.98
C GLY A 341 37.51 9.31 -24.49
N LYS A 342 36.77 8.43 -25.13
CA LYS A 342 36.76 8.20 -26.59
C LYS A 342 35.50 8.77 -27.22
N THR A 343 35.67 9.37 -28.41
CA THR A 343 34.52 9.88 -29.19
C THR A 343 34.38 9.06 -30.47
N GLU A 344 33.18 8.56 -30.71
CA GLU A 344 32.82 7.83 -31.92
C GLU A 344 31.56 8.45 -32.55
N VAL A 345 31.46 8.32 -33.87
CA VAL A 345 30.31 8.84 -34.64
C VAL A 345 29.42 7.67 -35.05
N TYR A 346 28.16 7.73 -34.65
CA TYR A 346 27.15 6.76 -34.98
C TYR A 346 26.15 7.33 -35.98
N GLN A 347 25.81 6.57 -37.02
CA GLN A 347 24.75 6.90 -37.93
C GLN A 347 23.43 6.28 -37.44
N LEU A 348 22.47 7.10 -37.02
CA LEU A 348 21.17 6.62 -36.60
C LEU A 348 20.40 6.05 -37.80
N GLN A 349 19.94 4.82 -37.65
CA GLN A 349 19.08 4.17 -38.64
C GLN A 349 17.67 4.13 -38.10
N LYS A 350 16.75 4.76 -38.86
CA LYS A 350 15.35 4.84 -38.47
C LYS A 350 14.63 3.52 -38.78
N ASP A 351 14.11 2.89 -37.74
CA ASP A 351 13.33 1.66 -37.80
C ASP A 351 11.92 1.86 -37.21
N GLN A 352 10.92 1.85 -38.08
CA GLN A 352 9.52 2.01 -37.67
C GLN A 352 8.97 0.81 -36.92
N ASN A 353 9.48 -0.41 -37.20
CA ASN A 353 9.08 -1.60 -36.42
C ASN A 353 9.63 -1.53 -35.01
N TYR A 354 10.85 -1.05 -34.84
CA TYR A 354 11.43 -0.78 -33.53
C TYR A 354 10.60 0.25 -32.76
N ALA A 355 10.21 1.35 -33.41
CA ALA A 355 9.34 2.36 -32.81
C ALA A 355 7.98 1.79 -32.39
N LYS A 356 7.34 1.02 -33.26
CA LYS A 356 6.06 0.35 -32.95
C LYS A 356 6.18 -0.60 -31.76
N ASN A 357 7.23 -1.41 -31.74
CA ASN A 357 7.47 -2.37 -30.66
C ASN A 357 7.71 -1.68 -29.31
N ASN A 358 8.47 -0.59 -29.30
CA ASN A 358 8.69 0.21 -28.10
C ASN A 358 7.38 0.85 -27.58
N MET A 359 6.59 1.49 -28.46
CA MET A 359 5.27 2.02 -28.06
C MET A 359 4.37 0.93 -27.45
N LYS A 360 4.37 -0.27 -28.04
CA LYS A 360 3.59 -1.41 -27.55
C LYS A 360 4.12 -1.92 -26.20
N LEU A 361 5.43 -2.04 -26.08
CA LEU A 361 6.10 -2.55 -24.89
C LEU A 361 5.87 -1.65 -23.66
N PHE A 362 5.97 -0.34 -23.85
CA PHE A 362 5.82 0.66 -22.79
C PHE A 362 4.39 1.19 -22.66
N CYS A 363 3.48 0.81 -23.55
CA CYS A 363 2.10 1.31 -23.58
C CYS A 363 2.02 2.84 -23.59
N ASP A 364 2.97 3.49 -24.27
CA ASP A 364 3.16 4.93 -24.24
C ASP A 364 3.61 5.45 -25.61
N PRO A 365 2.89 6.40 -26.23
CA PRO A 365 3.21 6.93 -27.54
C PRO A 365 4.57 7.64 -27.61
N TYR A 366 5.05 8.16 -26.50
CA TYR A 366 6.34 8.87 -26.44
C TYR A 366 7.55 7.93 -26.40
N TYR A 367 7.36 6.64 -26.17
CA TYR A 367 8.42 5.63 -26.28
C TYR A 367 8.60 5.08 -27.69
N GLY A 368 8.12 5.79 -28.71
CA GLY A 368 8.35 5.44 -30.12
C GLY A 368 9.79 5.68 -30.59
N TYR A 369 10.77 5.21 -29.82
CA TYR A 369 12.17 5.24 -30.20
C TYR A 369 12.39 4.45 -31.48
N ASP A 370 12.95 5.10 -32.49
CA ASP A 370 13.17 4.53 -33.82
C ASP A 370 14.64 4.15 -34.08
N SER A 371 15.51 4.36 -33.10
CA SER A 371 16.94 4.08 -33.20
C SER A 371 17.53 3.81 -31.83
N TYR A 372 18.76 3.28 -31.77
CA TYR A 372 19.49 3.08 -30.52
C TYR A 372 21.01 3.12 -30.73
N ILE A 373 21.74 3.30 -29.63
CA ILE A 373 23.21 3.18 -29.56
C ILE A 373 23.55 2.32 -28.33
N ASN A 374 24.44 1.34 -28.51
CA ASN A 374 24.96 0.54 -27.40
C ASN A 374 26.25 1.17 -26.87
N ILE A 375 26.36 1.24 -25.55
CA ILE A 375 27.54 1.71 -24.83
C ILE A 375 28.23 0.49 -24.21
N GLY A 376 29.45 0.20 -24.65
CA GLY A 376 30.18 -1.00 -24.27
C GLY A 376 29.53 -2.28 -24.83
N GLU A 377 29.85 -3.40 -24.22
CA GLU A 377 29.25 -4.70 -24.59
C GLU A 377 27.85 -4.84 -23.98
N PHE A 378 26.87 -4.23 -24.63
CA PHE A 378 25.49 -4.33 -24.18
C PHE A 378 24.96 -5.75 -24.36
N THR A 379 24.66 -6.38 -23.26
CA THR A 379 23.91 -7.64 -23.22
C THR A 379 22.65 -7.38 -22.40
N PRO A 380 21.45 -7.57 -22.96
CA PRO A 380 20.22 -7.39 -22.19
C PRO A 380 20.24 -8.31 -20.97
N GLU A 381 19.78 -7.82 -19.85
CA GLU A 381 19.60 -8.66 -18.68
C GLU A 381 18.57 -9.75 -18.99
N VAL A 382 18.76 -10.93 -18.42
CA VAL A 382 18.03 -12.16 -18.76
C VAL A 382 16.56 -11.86 -19.07
N LYS A 383 16.08 -12.33 -20.22
CA LYS A 383 14.64 -12.40 -20.52
C LYS A 383 13.99 -13.22 -19.41
N LEU A 384 13.33 -12.58 -18.49
CA LEU A 384 12.53 -13.29 -17.51
C LEU A 384 11.35 -13.92 -18.21
N ALA A 385 11.12 -15.18 -17.86
CA ALA A 385 9.88 -15.84 -18.20
C ALA A 385 8.71 -14.93 -17.83
N HIS A 386 7.71 -14.88 -18.70
CA HIS A 386 6.43 -14.23 -18.51
C HIS A 386 6.11 -14.01 -17.02
N ILE A 387 5.75 -12.77 -16.64
CA ILE A 387 4.78 -12.62 -15.58
C ILE A 387 3.62 -13.53 -16.01
N PRO A 388 3.26 -14.57 -15.27
CA PRO A 388 2.12 -15.37 -15.67
C PRO A 388 0.98 -14.37 -15.84
N ASN A 389 0.49 -14.20 -17.06
CA ASN A 389 -0.85 -13.70 -17.24
C ASN A 389 -1.67 -14.45 -16.21
N ALA A 390 -2.55 -13.78 -15.49
CA ALA A 390 -3.57 -14.46 -14.70
C ALA A 390 -4.00 -15.69 -15.51
N PRO A 391 -4.08 -16.90 -14.92
CA PRO A 391 -4.14 -18.12 -15.66
C PRO A 391 -5.16 -17.99 -16.78
N SER A 392 -4.68 -17.72 -17.98
CA SER A 392 -5.51 -17.84 -19.16
C SER A 392 -5.76 -19.33 -19.24
N LEU A 393 -7.01 -19.71 -19.27
CA LEU A 393 -7.45 -21.00 -19.82
C LEU A 393 -7.04 -21.05 -21.30
N ALA A 394 -5.75 -21.10 -21.58
CA ALA A 394 -5.15 -21.27 -22.89
C ALA A 394 -4.56 -22.66 -22.95
N SER A 395 -5.37 -23.54 -23.51
CA SER A 395 -4.96 -24.68 -24.35
C SER A 395 -3.49 -25.04 -24.29
N LYS A 396 -3.19 -26.18 -23.71
CA LYS A 396 -2.02 -26.99 -23.99
C LYS A 396 -1.97 -27.25 -25.49
N ALA A 397 -1.16 -26.54 -26.21
CA ALA A 397 -0.76 -26.92 -27.56
C ALA A 397 0.24 -28.04 -27.43
N ASN A 398 -0.23 -29.25 -27.55
CA ASN A 398 0.57 -30.46 -27.76
C ASN A 398 1.11 -30.43 -29.17
N THR A 399 2.40 -30.19 -29.33
CA THR A 399 3.14 -30.53 -30.56
C THR A 399 3.38 -32.02 -30.57
N GLN A 400 2.47 -32.78 -31.13
CA GLN A 400 2.75 -34.11 -31.67
C GLN A 400 2.13 -34.24 -33.07
N ASN A 401 2.96 -34.75 -33.98
CA ASN A 401 2.72 -35.01 -35.40
C ASN A 401 1.44 -35.81 -35.65
N PRO A 402 0.73 -35.57 -36.76
CA PRO A 402 -0.55 -36.21 -37.03
C PRO A 402 -0.39 -37.60 -37.59
N GLN A 403 -1.02 -38.60 -36.97
CA GLN A 403 -1.41 -39.84 -37.64
C GLN A 403 -2.90 -39.85 -37.93
N PRO A 404 -3.34 -40.62 -38.95
CA PRO A 404 -4.62 -40.41 -39.63
C PRO A 404 -5.83 -40.92 -38.87
N LYS A 405 -6.91 -40.18 -38.99
CA LYS A 405 -8.23 -40.39 -38.39
C LYS A 405 -8.92 -41.67 -38.85
N LYS A 406 -9.43 -42.48 -37.92
CA LYS A 406 -10.56 -43.41 -38.12
C LYS A 406 -11.88 -42.70 -37.79
N PRO A 407 -12.99 -43.07 -38.44
CA PRO A 407 -14.26 -42.32 -38.33
C PRO A 407 -14.96 -42.54 -37.00
N ALA A 408 -15.70 -41.49 -36.59
CA ALA A 408 -16.44 -41.39 -35.34
C ALA A 408 -17.66 -42.33 -35.30
N PRO A 409 -18.01 -42.88 -34.14
CA PRO A 409 -19.29 -43.53 -33.93
C PRO A 409 -20.39 -42.53 -33.51
N THR A 410 -21.59 -42.85 -33.93
CA THR A 410 -22.85 -42.14 -33.73
C THR A 410 -23.21 -41.93 -32.23
N PRO A 411 -23.89 -40.84 -31.84
CA PRO A 411 -24.16 -40.53 -30.44
C PRO A 411 -25.21 -41.47 -29.84
N ALA A 412 -24.84 -42.06 -28.72
CA ALA A 412 -25.74 -42.84 -27.88
C ALA A 412 -26.63 -41.93 -27.01
N LYS A 413 -27.90 -42.30 -26.90
CA LYS A 413 -28.94 -41.63 -26.11
C LYS A 413 -28.56 -41.58 -24.63
N ILE A 414 -28.57 -40.38 -24.06
CA ILE A 414 -28.39 -40.13 -22.63
C ILE A 414 -29.68 -40.47 -21.90
N ASN A 415 -29.60 -41.46 -21.02
CA ASN A 415 -30.65 -41.80 -20.06
C ASN A 415 -30.39 -40.95 -18.78
N PRO A 416 -31.41 -40.32 -18.19
CA PRO A 416 -31.21 -39.51 -16.98
C PRO A 416 -31.09 -40.40 -15.75
N GLN A 417 -29.92 -40.48 -15.16
CA GLN A 417 -29.68 -41.09 -13.85
C GLN A 417 -29.54 -40.03 -12.74
N PRO A 418 -29.82 -40.39 -11.48
CA PRO A 418 -30.52 -39.48 -10.58
C PRO A 418 -29.60 -38.55 -9.79
N LYS A 419 -30.16 -37.41 -9.41
CA LYS A 419 -29.59 -36.34 -8.56
C LYS A 419 -28.90 -36.79 -7.26
N GLN A 420 -29.01 -38.08 -6.87
CA GLN A 420 -28.42 -38.59 -5.63
C GLN A 420 -26.89 -38.78 -5.71
N ASP A 421 -26.35 -39.18 -6.86
CA ASP A 421 -24.88 -39.39 -7.00
C ASP A 421 -24.11 -38.08 -7.03
N LEU A 422 -24.70 -37.02 -7.59
CA LEU A 422 -24.09 -35.69 -7.58
C LEU A 422 -24.03 -35.10 -6.16
N ILE A 423 -25.08 -35.33 -5.35
CA ILE A 423 -25.11 -34.89 -3.96
C ILE A 423 -24.08 -35.66 -3.12
N ARG A 424 -23.93 -36.96 -3.38
CA ARG A 424 -22.93 -37.80 -2.70
C ARG A 424 -21.50 -37.40 -3.04
N ASP A 425 -21.26 -37.03 -4.28
CA ASP A 425 -19.92 -36.56 -4.74
C ASP A 425 -19.59 -35.18 -4.18
N ILE A 426 -20.58 -34.29 -4.06
CA ILE A 426 -20.43 -32.99 -3.42
C ILE A 426 -20.18 -33.14 -1.91
N MET A 427 -20.88 -34.08 -1.25
CA MET A 427 -20.66 -34.37 0.17
C MET A 427 -19.29 -35.00 0.44
N ASN A 428 -18.82 -35.89 -0.44
CA ASN A 428 -17.49 -36.49 -0.32
C ASN A 428 -16.38 -35.48 -0.57
N LYS A 429 -16.53 -34.57 -1.54
CA LYS A 429 -15.60 -33.47 -1.77
C LYS A 429 -15.58 -32.46 -0.62
N LYS A 430 -16.76 -32.21 -0.02
CA LYS A 430 -16.85 -31.36 1.18
C LYS A 430 -16.16 -31.99 2.38
N LYS A 431 -16.38 -33.29 2.62
CA LYS A 431 -15.69 -34.03 3.69
C LYS A 431 -14.18 -34.10 3.51
N GLN A 432 -13.68 -34.33 2.27
CA GLN A 432 -12.24 -34.26 1.97
C GLN A 432 -11.67 -32.86 2.10
N ALA A 433 -12.45 -31.81 1.82
CA ALA A 433 -12.03 -30.43 2.05
C ALA A 433 -11.98 -30.10 3.54
N GLU A 434 -12.96 -30.59 4.32
CA GLU A 434 -12.99 -30.44 5.78
C GLU A 434 -11.85 -31.22 6.46
N GLU A 435 -11.51 -32.42 5.98
CA GLU A 435 -10.34 -33.20 6.44
C GLU A 435 -9.01 -32.53 6.06
N LYS A 436 -8.91 -31.92 4.86
CA LYS A 436 -7.75 -31.10 4.48
C LYS A 436 -7.63 -29.83 5.32
N ILE A 437 -8.73 -29.17 5.65
CA ILE A 437 -8.75 -28.00 6.53
C ILE A 437 -8.37 -28.41 7.96
N GLN A 438 -8.83 -29.58 8.44
CA GLN A 438 -8.41 -30.12 9.74
C GLN A 438 -6.92 -30.45 9.79
N ASN A 439 -6.35 -30.99 8.71
CA ASN A 439 -4.92 -31.32 8.63
C ASN A 439 -4.02 -30.08 8.47
N ILE A 440 -4.53 -28.97 7.89
CA ILE A 440 -3.80 -27.69 7.81
C ILE A 440 -3.93 -26.92 9.14
N SER A 441 -5.02 -27.07 9.88
CA SER A 441 -5.26 -26.39 11.15
C SER A 441 -4.70 -27.14 12.37
N ALA A 442 -4.24 -28.38 12.24
CA ALA A 442 -3.67 -29.15 13.34
C ALA A 442 -2.45 -28.48 14.01
N PRO A 443 -1.52 -27.82 13.31
CA PRO A 443 -0.45 -27.05 13.96
C PRO A 443 -0.95 -25.79 14.69
N ILE A 444 -2.07 -25.20 14.24
CA ILE A 444 -2.61 -23.96 14.82
C ILE A 444 -3.47 -24.25 16.06
N LYS A 445 -4.10 -25.43 16.15
CA LYS A 445 -4.91 -25.83 17.31
C LYS A 445 -4.12 -26.01 18.62
N ASN A 446 -2.81 -26.21 18.54
CA ASN A 446 -1.94 -26.40 19.71
C ASN A 446 -1.14 -25.16 20.11
N ALA A 447 -1.18 -24.08 19.35
CA ALA A 447 -0.55 -22.81 19.73
C ALA A 447 -1.50 -22.07 20.68
N LYS A 448 -1.34 -22.31 22.00
CA LYS A 448 -1.99 -21.47 23.02
C LYS A 448 -1.54 -20.01 22.79
N ASN A 449 -2.49 -19.08 22.74
CA ASN A 449 -2.16 -17.66 22.76
C ASN A 449 -1.35 -17.38 24.04
N PRO A 450 -0.09 -16.94 23.95
CA PRO A 450 0.77 -16.73 25.13
C PRO A 450 0.20 -15.69 26.10
N ALA A 451 -0.74 -14.86 25.66
CA ALA A 451 -1.44 -13.88 26.49
C ALA A 451 -2.66 -14.44 27.22
N GLN A 452 -3.08 -15.69 26.94
CA GLN A 452 -4.27 -16.30 27.53
C GLN A 452 -3.90 -17.10 28.78
N TYR A 453 -4.54 -16.79 29.89
CA TYR A 453 -4.42 -17.49 31.16
C TYR A 453 -5.77 -18.01 31.61
N THR A 454 -5.83 -19.29 31.98
CA THR A 454 -7.03 -19.89 32.57
C THR A 454 -6.81 -20.06 34.07
N ASN A 455 -7.66 -19.44 34.88
CA ASN A 455 -7.58 -19.47 36.32
C ASN A 455 -8.82 -20.12 36.95
N LYS A 456 -8.69 -20.65 38.14
CA LYS A 456 -9.83 -21.15 38.93
C LYS A 456 -10.31 -20.04 39.86
N GLY A 457 -11.57 -19.63 39.69
CA GLY A 457 -12.22 -18.75 40.66
C GLY A 457 -12.45 -19.43 42.01
N LYS A 458 -12.56 -18.64 43.07
CA LYS A 458 -12.71 -19.16 44.45
C LYS A 458 -13.97 -19.99 44.67
N ASN A 459 -15.10 -19.57 44.12
CA ASN A 459 -16.42 -20.20 44.24
C ASN A 459 -17.11 -20.41 42.88
N GLY A 460 -16.40 -20.21 41.74
CA GLY A 460 -16.92 -20.33 40.38
C GLY A 460 -16.08 -21.26 39.53
N GLY A 461 -16.54 -21.52 38.32
CA GLY A 461 -15.78 -22.24 37.31
C GLY A 461 -14.52 -21.50 36.86
N PRO A 462 -13.72 -22.09 36.00
CA PRO A 462 -12.53 -21.43 35.45
C PRO A 462 -12.90 -20.17 34.67
N TYR A 463 -12.12 -19.11 34.82
CA TYR A 463 -12.18 -17.91 34.01
C TYR A 463 -10.95 -17.75 33.12
N ILE A 464 -11.10 -17.04 32.04
CA ILE A 464 -10.02 -16.80 31.08
C ILE A 464 -9.64 -15.32 31.12
N LEU A 465 -8.34 -15.05 31.25
CA LEU A 465 -7.75 -13.72 31.27
C LEU A 465 -6.82 -13.56 30.06
N ILE A 466 -6.92 -12.44 29.35
CA ILE A 466 -5.96 -12.01 28.35
C ILE A 466 -5.32 -10.70 28.78
N LYS A 467 -4.00 -10.73 28.96
CA LYS A 467 -3.18 -9.56 29.29
C LYS A 467 -2.89 -8.76 28.03
N LEU A 468 -3.36 -7.52 27.95
CA LEU A 468 -3.10 -6.65 26.78
C LEU A 468 -1.63 -6.29 26.60
N SER A 469 -0.83 -6.28 27.65
CA SER A 469 0.63 -6.11 27.54
C SER A 469 1.34 -7.25 26.80
N GLN A 470 0.66 -8.36 26.56
CA GLN A 470 1.18 -9.56 25.90
C GLN A 470 0.47 -9.87 24.58
N THR A 471 -0.47 -9.04 24.15
CA THR A 471 -1.15 -9.16 22.85
C THR A 471 -0.48 -8.28 21.80
N ASP A 472 -0.62 -8.66 20.53
CA ASP A 472 -0.13 -7.91 19.40
C ASP A 472 -1.27 -7.10 18.77
N PHE A 473 -1.16 -5.77 18.80
CA PHE A 473 -2.10 -4.86 18.17
C PHE A 473 -1.37 -3.59 17.68
N ALA A 474 -2.06 -2.71 16.95
CA ALA A 474 -1.46 -1.56 16.32
C ALA A 474 -0.61 -0.73 17.31
N TRP A 475 0.70 -0.66 17.03
CA TRP A 475 1.70 0.12 17.76
C TRP A 475 1.93 -0.27 19.24
N HIS A 476 1.49 -1.44 19.68
CA HIS A 476 1.63 -1.89 21.08
C HIS A 476 3.08 -1.90 21.57
N ASP A 477 4.06 -2.15 20.70
CA ASP A 477 5.51 -2.13 21.00
C ASP A 477 6.16 -0.76 20.81
N ASN A 478 5.43 0.24 20.34
CA ASN A 478 6.00 1.54 20.07
C ASN A 478 6.01 2.39 21.35
N ALA A 479 7.19 2.55 21.96
CA ALA A 479 7.42 3.32 23.18
C ALA A 479 6.99 4.81 23.09
N GLN A 480 6.73 5.32 21.89
CA GLN A 480 6.19 6.66 21.66
C GLN A 480 4.68 6.73 22.00
N TYR A 481 3.95 5.64 21.79
CA TYR A 481 2.52 5.57 21.97
C TYR A 481 2.12 4.84 23.24
N TRP A 482 2.84 3.80 23.58
CA TRP A 482 2.56 2.93 24.71
C TRP A 482 3.76 2.80 25.62
N GLU A 483 3.49 2.62 26.91
CA GLU A 483 4.48 2.33 27.94
C GLU A 483 4.05 1.10 28.75
N ARG A 484 4.96 0.16 28.94
CA ARG A 484 4.75 -0.95 29.84
C ARG A 484 5.15 -0.52 31.25
N GLN A 485 4.19 -0.48 32.15
CA GLN A 485 4.40 -0.10 33.54
C GLN A 485 4.21 -1.31 34.45
N LYS A 486 5.20 -1.57 35.29
CA LYS A 486 5.07 -2.59 36.37
C LYS A 486 4.19 -2.04 37.47
N ARG A 487 3.09 -2.75 37.75
CA ARG A 487 2.12 -2.33 38.74
C ARG A 487 1.67 -3.53 39.57
N ASN A 488 1.72 -3.35 40.90
CA ASN A 488 1.29 -4.40 41.84
C ASN A 488 -0.23 -4.58 41.90
N ASP A 489 -0.99 -3.60 41.38
CA ASP A 489 -2.45 -3.61 41.31
C ASP A 489 -2.97 -4.14 39.95
N SER A 490 -2.07 -4.52 39.04
CA SER A 490 -2.45 -5.19 37.79
C SER A 490 -2.93 -6.62 38.06
N LEU A 491 -3.73 -7.14 37.11
CA LEU A 491 -4.09 -8.54 37.12
C LEU A 491 -2.84 -9.42 37.07
N MET A 492 -2.69 -10.35 37.99
CA MET A 492 -1.54 -11.25 38.13
C MET A 492 -0.20 -10.55 38.45
N GLY A 493 -0.20 -9.32 38.99
CA GLY A 493 1.00 -8.63 39.41
C GLY A 493 2.02 -8.35 38.30
N GLN A 494 1.57 -8.20 37.06
CA GLN A 494 2.40 -7.99 35.89
C GLN A 494 2.19 -6.60 35.27
N ASP A 495 2.86 -6.35 34.16
CA ASP A 495 2.84 -5.08 33.48
C ASP A 495 1.44 -4.73 32.94
N ILE A 496 1.09 -3.46 33.02
CA ILE A 496 -0.02 -2.84 32.30
C ILE A 496 0.48 -2.08 31.08
N LEU A 497 -0.41 -1.78 30.15
CA LEU A 497 -0.14 -0.87 29.06
C LEU A 497 -0.70 0.52 29.38
N HIS A 498 0.18 1.51 29.45
CA HIS A 498 -0.19 2.91 29.57
C HIS A 498 -0.16 3.58 28.20
N LEU A 499 -1.30 4.11 27.77
CA LEU A 499 -1.44 4.88 26.55
C LEU A 499 -0.95 6.30 26.77
N LYS A 500 0.19 6.67 26.19
CA LYS A 500 0.73 8.04 26.22
C LYS A 500 -0.09 8.97 25.34
N LYS A 501 -0.20 8.65 24.06
CA LYS A 501 -0.95 9.44 23.07
C LYS A 501 -1.06 8.71 21.74
N VAL A 502 -2.28 8.53 21.22
CA VAL A 502 -2.49 7.95 19.90
C VAL A 502 -3.79 8.48 19.27
N PHE A 503 -3.82 8.61 17.95
CA PHE A 503 -5.05 8.96 17.23
C PHE A 503 -5.94 7.73 17.01
N TYR A 504 -5.32 6.63 16.57
CA TYR A 504 -5.98 5.35 16.36
C TYR A 504 -5.48 4.31 17.36
N LEU A 505 -6.36 3.52 17.90
CA LEU A 505 -6.01 2.38 18.75
C LEU A 505 -6.97 1.21 18.50
N ASN A 506 -6.47 -0.01 18.68
CA ASN A 506 -7.26 -1.23 18.55
C ASN A 506 -6.79 -2.36 19.48
N PRO A 507 -6.67 -2.13 20.78
CA PRO A 507 -6.38 -3.22 21.70
C PRO A 507 -7.48 -4.28 21.61
N HIS A 508 -7.07 -5.54 21.48
CA HIS A 508 -7.97 -6.66 21.31
C HIS A 508 -7.57 -7.88 22.11
N ALA A 509 -8.51 -8.76 22.29
CA ALA A 509 -8.34 -10.06 22.92
C ALA A 509 -9.07 -11.13 22.13
N GLN A 510 -8.45 -12.30 22.01
CA GLN A 510 -9.00 -13.48 21.36
C GLN A 510 -8.97 -14.64 22.35
N PHE A 511 -10.15 -15.12 22.72
CA PHE A 511 -10.34 -16.25 23.64
C PHE A 511 -10.61 -17.49 22.82
N PHE A 512 -9.83 -18.54 23.08
CA PHE A 512 -9.92 -19.83 22.40
C PHE A 512 -10.49 -20.90 23.32
N ASP A 513 -11.07 -21.94 22.72
CA ASP A 513 -11.61 -23.11 23.41
C ASP A 513 -12.67 -22.78 24.47
N VAL A 514 -13.49 -21.76 24.21
CA VAL A 514 -14.55 -21.33 25.12
C VAL A 514 -15.74 -22.27 25.00
N PRO A 515 -16.18 -22.95 26.08
CA PRO A 515 -17.40 -23.74 26.05
C PRO A 515 -18.64 -22.88 25.80
N LYS A 516 -19.69 -23.48 25.21
CA LYS A 516 -20.97 -22.81 25.08
C LYS A 516 -21.57 -22.46 26.44
N GLY A 517 -21.96 -21.21 26.65
CA GLY A 517 -22.46 -20.75 27.93
C GLY A 517 -22.83 -19.27 27.96
N ASN A 518 -23.20 -18.80 29.12
CA ASN A 518 -23.36 -17.38 29.40
C ASN A 518 -22.08 -16.87 30.07
N TYR A 519 -21.61 -15.72 29.62
CA TYR A 519 -20.36 -15.13 30.10
C TYR A 519 -20.50 -13.63 30.33
N PHE A 520 -19.70 -13.12 31.26
CA PHE A 520 -19.37 -11.71 31.35
C PHE A 520 -18.01 -11.47 30.71
N LEU A 521 -17.95 -10.56 29.75
CA LEU A 521 -16.70 -10.01 29.23
C LEU A 521 -16.41 -8.70 29.94
N LEU A 522 -15.29 -8.65 30.64
CA LEU A 522 -14.83 -7.45 31.35
C LEU A 522 -13.58 -6.89 30.68
N LEU A 523 -13.50 -5.57 30.55
CA LEU A 523 -12.26 -4.85 30.28
C LEU A 523 -11.80 -4.16 31.57
N ARG A 524 -10.63 -4.52 32.06
CA ARG A 524 -10.01 -3.86 33.19
C ARG A 524 -9.12 -2.71 32.73
N HIS A 525 -9.44 -1.51 33.17
CA HIS A 525 -8.76 -0.29 32.75
C HIS A 525 -8.86 0.83 33.78
N ASN A 526 -7.97 1.84 33.65
CA ASN A 526 -8.06 3.07 34.40
C ASN A 526 -8.13 4.27 33.44
N ALA A 527 -9.25 4.99 33.48
CA ALA A 527 -9.51 6.13 32.62
C ALA A 527 -9.53 7.46 33.36
N CYS A 528 -9.07 7.52 34.61
CA CYS A 528 -9.22 8.71 35.46
C CYS A 528 -8.62 10.00 34.88
N GLN A 529 -7.55 9.91 34.10
CA GLN A 529 -6.88 11.04 33.44
C GLN A 529 -7.01 11.01 31.92
N SER A 530 -7.77 10.05 31.39
CA SER A 530 -7.84 9.82 29.95
C SER A 530 -8.59 10.92 29.22
N VAL A 531 -8.13 11.20 27.98
CA VAL A 531 -8.72 12.13 27.04
C VAL A 531 -9.07 11.44 25.72
N GLY A 532 -10.18 11.80 25.12
CA GLY A 532 -10.58 11.34 23.78
C GLY A 532 -11.20 9.96 23.70
N LEU A 533 -11.43 9.28 24.80
CA LEU A 533 -12.00 7.94 24.82
C LEU A 533 -13.49 7.88 24.44
N GLY A 534 -14.21 9.00 24.44
CA GLY A 534 -15.61 9.09 24.03
C GLY A 534 -15.90 8.68 22.57
N PHE A 535 -14.86 8.45 21.77
CA PHE A 535 -14.94 7.95 20.39
C PHE A 535 -14.37 6.52 20.24
N CYS A 536 -14.35 5.76 21.31
CA CYS A 536 -13.94 4.35 21.28
C CYS A 536 -15.17 3.45 21.25
N ASN A 537 -15.19 2.49 20.33
CA ASN A 537 -16.24 1.50 20.16
C ASN A 537 -15.70 0.11 20.55
N LEU A 538 -16.50 -0.67 21.24
CA LEU A 538 -16.21 -2.08 21.52
C LEU A 538 -16.93 -2.95 20.48
N PHE A 539 -16.20 -3.85 19.86
CA PHE A 539 -16.71 -4.89 18.97
C PHE A 539 -16.49 -6.25 19.60
N VAL A 540 -17.50 -7.11 19.57
CA VAL A 540 -17.37 -8.48 20.03
C VAL A 540 -17.90 -9.42 18.95
N LYS A 541 -17.13 -10.46 18.65
CA LYS A 541 -17.48 -11.53 17.73
C LYS A 541 -17.44 -12.86 18.46
N VAL A 542 -18.38 -13.73 18.14
CA VAL A 542 -18.38 -15.14 18.53
C VAL A 542 -18.30 -15.95 17.24
N ASP A 543 -17.32 -16.84 17.12
CA ASP A 543 -17.05 -17.64 15.92
C ASP A 543 -16.99 -16.82 14.62
N GLY A 544 -16.37 -15.63 14.70
CA GLY A 544 -16.24 -14.70 13.59
C GLY A 544 -17.46 -13.84 13.29
N LYS A 545 -18.64 -14.14 13.86
CA LYS A 545 -19.87 -13.36 13.69
C LYS A 545 -19.93 -12.23 14.71
N GLU A 546 -20.14 -10.97 14.26
CA GLU A 546 -20.36 -9.83 15.14
C GLU A 546 -21.65 -10.02 15.94
N VAL A 547 -21.53 -10.08 17.26
CA VAL A 547 -22.67 -10.24 18.20
C VAL A 547 -22.93 -8.97 19.00
N TYR A 548 -21.96 -8.06 19.04
CA TYR A 548 -22.09 -6.81 19.75
C TYR A 548 -21.21 -5.71 19.14
N LYS A 549 -21.78 -4.50 19.08
CA LYS A 549 -21.07 -3.28 18.72
C LYS A 549 -21.60 -2.13 19.58
N SER A 550 -20.72 -1.55 20.38
CA SER A 550 -21.03 -0.34 21.11
C SER A 550 -20.73 0.91 20.30
N PRO A 551 -21.61 1.90 20.26
CA PRO A 551 -21.31 3.18 19.61
C PRO A 551 -20.29 4.02 20.39
N ASN A 552 -20.13 3.77 21.70
CA ASN A 552 -19.18 4.44 22.59
C ASN A 552 -19.07 3.68 23.90
N ILE A 553 -17.86 3.19 24.25
CA ILE A 553 -17.63 2.43 25.49
C ILE A 553 -17.81 3.24 26.77
N PHE A 554 -17.92 4.57 26.68
CA PHE A 554 -18.10 5.46 27.84
C PHE A 554 -19.53 6.02 27.97
N LYS A 555 -20.49 5.60 27.12
CA LYS A 555 -21.90 5.96 27.29
C LYS A 555 -22.52 5.17 28.46
N LYS A 556 -23.62 5.74 29.00
CA LYS A 556 -24.32 5.28 30.22
C LYS A 556 -24.77 3.82 30.24
N ASP A 557 -24.73 3.11 29.11
CA ASP A 557 -25.25 1.73 28.96
C ASP A 557 -24.25 0.65 29.45
N PHE A 558 -23.00 1.04 29.75
CA PHE A 558 -22.02 0.14 30.34
C PHE A 558 -22.09 0.23 31.86
N LYS A 559 -22.27 -0.91 32.51
CA LYS A 559 -22.15 -1.01 33.95
C LYS A 559 -20.66 -0.87 34.30
N LYS A 560 -20.30 0.19 34.99
CA LYS A 560 -18.97 0.40 35.55
C LYS A 560 -18.92 -0.19 36.94
N ILE A 561 -17.90 -0.98 37.21
CA ILE A 561 -17.60 -1.48 38.54
C ILE A 561 -16.29 -0.81 39.00
N LYS A 562 -16.38 0.08 39.97
CA LYS A 562 -15.18 0.65 40.62
C LYS A 562 -14.69 -0.32 41.65
N ASN A 563 -13.37 -0.58 41.67
CA ASN A 563 -12.79 -1.27 42.81
C ASN A 563 -12.75 -0.35 44.06
N LYS A 564 -12.65 -0.91 45.25
CA LYS A 564 -12.67 -0.14 46.48
C LYS A 564 -11.48 0.84 46.65
N LYS A 565 -10.38 0.62 45.93
CA LYS A 565 -9.20 1.50 45.90
C LYS A 565 -9.28 2.61 44.83
N GLY A 566 -10.30 2.59 43.97
CA GLY A 566 -10.48 3.59 42.91
C GLY A 566 -9.44 3.57 41.79
N LEU A 567 -8.62 2.50 41.70
CA LEU A 567 -7.51 2.39 40.75
C LEU A 567 -7.93 1.94 39.36
N TYR A 568 -9.00 1.13 39.30
CA TYR A 568 -9.51 0.60 38.01
C TYR A 568 -11.03 0.70 37.94
N ASP A 569 -11.51 1.03 36.75
CA ASP A 569 -12.91 0.87 36.35
C ASP A 569 -12.97 -0.34 35.38
N ASP A 570 -13.94 -1.22 35.56
CA ASP A 570 -14.14 -2.33 34.65
C ASP A 570 -15.41 -2.10 33.81
N PHE A 571 -15.30 -2.26 32.50
CA PHE A 571 -16.47 -2.39 31.63
C PHE A 571 -16.94 -3.82 31.60
N VAL A 572 -18.24 -4.01 31.66
CA VAL A 572 -18.85 -5.32 31.67
C VAL A 572 -19.85 -5.45 30.55
N MET A 573 -19.76 -6.51 29.78
CA MET A 573 -20.70 -6.91 28.75
C MET A 573 -21.13 -8.36 28.95
N ASN A 574 -22.41 -8.67 28.72
CA ASN A 574 -22.92 -10.03 28.77
C ASN A 574 -22.85 -10.69 27.38
N ILE A 575 -22.25 -11.87 27.31
CA ILE A 575 -22.29 -12.77 26.15
C ILE A 575 -23.24 -13.90 26.51
N LYS A 576 -24.35 -14.04 25.78
CA LYS A 576 -25.38 -15.01 26.06
C LYS A 576 -25.17 -16.30 25.27
N SER A 577 -25.65 -17.42 25.80
CA SER A 577 -25.51 -18.74 25.19
C SER A 577 -26.19 -18.88 23.80
N ASP A 578 -27.18 -18.05 23.48
CA ASP A 578 -27.83 -17.99 22.18
C ASP A 578 -26.98 -17.34 21.08
N MET A 579 -25.91 -16.64 21.45
CA MET A 579 -24.94 -16.06 20.53
C MET A 579 -23.95 -17.09 19.96
N PHE A 580 -23.90 -18.30 20.54
CA PHE A 580 -23.00 -19.38 20.13
C PHE A 580 -23.66 -20.31 19.13
N ASN A 581 -22.90 -20.87 18.21
CA ASN A 581 -23.38 -21.91 17.31
C ASN A 581 -23.51 -23.29 18.03
N MET A 582 -23.61 -24.38 17.28
CA MET A 582 -23.78 -25.72 17.86
C MET A 582 -22.48 -26.48 18.11
N ALA A 583 -21.33 -25.83 18.00
CA ALA A 583 -20.04 -26.46 18.27
C ALA A 583 -19.81 -26.64 19.79
N ASN A 584 -18.87 -27.52 20.17
CA ASN A 584 -18.55 -27.79 21.56
C ASN A 584 -17.63 -26.72 22.17
N THR A 585 -16.80 -26.08 21.34
CA THR A 585 -15.89 -25.00 21.73
C THR A 585 -15.97 -23.85 20.74
N HIS A 586 -15.75 -22.64 21.24
CA HIS A 586 -15.95 -21.40 20.51
C HIS A 586 -14.75 -20.48 20.63
N GLU A 587 -14.67 -19.53 19.70
CA GLU A 587 -13.75 -18.42 19.73
C GLU A 587 -14.51 -17.13 20.02
N ILE A 588 -14.04 -16.35 20.99
CA ILE A 588 -14.56 -15.02 21.29
C ILE A 588 -13.47 -13.99 20.99
N TYR A 589 -13.77 -13.02 20.15
CA TYR A 589 -12.91 -11.91 19.82
C TYR A 589 -13.52 -10.60 20.32
N ALA A 590 -12.77 -9.83 21.08
CA ALA A 590 -13.15 -8.51 21.57
C ALA A 590 -12.12 -7.47 21.17
N GLU A 591 -12.53 -6.36 20.58
CA GLU A 591 -11.67 -5.30 20.10
C GLU A 591 -12.24 -3.92 20.43
N ILE A 592 -11.39 -3.01 20.91
CA ILE A 592 -11.75 -1.62 21.09
C ILE A 592 -11.14 -0.81 19.95
N ILE A 593 -11.98 -0.23 19.11
CA ILE A 593 -11.53 0.65 18.04
C ILE A 593 -11.73 2.09 18.45
N GLY A 594 -10.64 2.85 18.53
CA GLY A 594 -10.64 4.27 18.81
C GLY A 594 -10.18 5.08 17.61
N GLU A 595 -11.09 5.89 17.08
CA GLU A 595 -10.88 6.78 15.92
C GLU A 595 -11.30 8.22 16.25
N LYS A 596 -11.18 9.13 15.29
CA LYS A 596 -11.69 10.51 15.26
C LYS A 596 -11.00 11.52 16.18
N THR A 597 -10.43 11.12 17.30
CA THR A 597 -9.76 12.03 18.24
C THR A 597 -8.47 11.42 18.76
N ILE A 598 -7.58 12.28 19.28
CA ILE A 598 -6.41 11.82 20.01
C ILE A 598 -6.86 11.25 21.37
N LYS A 599 -6.40 10.04 21.71
CA LYS A 599 -6.56 9.40 23.01
C LYS A 599 -5.23 9.43 23.75
N LYS A 600 -5.26 9.64 25.03
CA LYS A 600 -4.07 9.66 25.89
C LYS A 600 -4.42 9.36 27.33
N ASP A 601 -3.41 9.05 28.11
CA ASP A 601 -3.46 8.87 29.55
C ASP A 601 -4.49 7.80 29.98
N TRP A 602 -4.44 6.62 29.30
CA TRP A 602 -5.33 5.50 29.54
C TRP A 602 -4.54 4.24 29.88
N ASP A 603 -4.81 3.66 31.05
CA ASP A 603 -4.20 2.40 31.48
C ASP A 603 -5.08 1.24 31.07
N LEU A 604 -4.50 0.25 30.41
CA LEU A 604 -5.13 -0.99 29.98
C LEU A 604 -4.42 -2.18 30.64
N ASP A 605 -5.17 -2.98 31.37
CA ASP A 605 -4.65 -4.21 32.02
C ASP A 605 -4.97 -5.44 31.18
N GLY A 606 -6.26 -5.75 30.95
CA GLY A 606 -6.62 -6.93 30.19
C GLY A 606 -8.12 -7.10 30.00
N PHE A 607 -8.47 -8.10 29.18
CA PHE A 607 -9.82 -8.61 29.06
C PHE A 607 -9.98 -9.89 29.89
N ILE A 608 -11.13 -10.03 30.52
CA ILE A 608 -11.49 -11.19 31.34
C ILE A 608 -12.80 -11.75 30.85
N LEU A 609 -12.86 -13.06 30.64
CA LEU A 609 -14.07 -13.80 30.33
C LEU A 609 -14.45 -14.66 31.52
N LEU A 610 -15.57 -14.35 32.15
CA LEU A 610 -16.10 -15.03 33.34
C LEU A 610 -17.38 -15.77 33.00
N PRO A 611 -17.54 -17.05 33.34
CA PRO A 611 -18.83 -17.73 33.28
C PRO A 611 -19.87 -17.00 34.13
N ASP A 612 -21.09 -16.81 33.60
CA ASP A 612 -22.21 -16.22 34.35
C ASP A 612 -22.91 -17.30 35.21
N ASN A 613 -22.34 -17.52 36.37
CA ASN A 613 -22.93 -18.41 37.40
C ASN A 613 -23.71 -17.61 38.44
N CYS A 614 -24.04 -16.35 38.17
CA CYS A 614 -24.58 -15.42 39.19
C CYS A 614 -25.97 -14.85 38.79
N ASP A 615 -26.73 -15.52 37.93
CA ASP A 615 -28.07 -15.07 37.47
C ASP A 615 -28.10 -13.60 37.01
N GLY A 616 -27.04 -13.13 36.34
CA GLY A 616 -26.92 -11.77 35.81
C GLY A 616 -26.68 -10.67 36.85
N LYS A 617 -26.41 -10.99 38.12
CA LYS A 617 -26.13 -10.00 39.18
C LYS A 617 -24.65 -9.66 39.24
N ILE A 618 -24.23 -8.65 38.55
CA ILE A 618 -22.83 -8.20 38.43
C ILE A 618 -22.16 -7.92 39.78
N GLY A 619 -22.91 -7.42 40.77
CA GLY A 619 -22.34 -7.15 42.11
C GLY A 619 -21.74 -8.36 42.82
N ASN A 620 -22.15 -9.57 42.46
CA ASN A 620 -21.65 -10.80 43.05
C ASN A 620 -20.41 -11.38 42.34
N ILE A 621 -20.07 -10.88 41.14
CA ILE A 621 -18.96 -11.41 40.32
C ILE A 621 -17.63 -11.31 41.06
N TYR A 622 -17.34 -10.18 41.69
CA TYR A 622 -16.09 -9.97 42.41
C TYR A 622 -15.96 -10.87 43.62
N HIS A 623 -17.06 -11.10 44.34
CA HIS A 623 -17.03 -12.02 45.51
C HIS A 623 -16.88 -13.48 45.11
N GLN A 624 -17.30 -13.84 43.90
CA GLN A 624 -17.27 -15.21 43.42
C GLN A 624 -15.93 -15.61 42.79
N TYR A 625 -15.30 -14.72 42.02
CA TYR A 625 -14.14 -15.06 41.22
C TYR A 625 -12.83 -14.54 41.76
N PHE A 626 -12.85 -13.48 42.60
CA PHE A 626 -11.63 -12.84 43.07
C PHE A 626 -11.62 -12.76 44.61
N ASN A 627 -10.47 -13.02 45.21
CA ASN A 627 -10.28 -12.74 46.63
C ASN A 627 -10.39 -11.25 46.87
N ASN A 628 -11.04 -10.85 47.97
CA ASN A 628 -11.22 -9.45 48.36
C ASN A 628 -9.90 -8.63 48.38
N GLU A 629 -8.75 -9.28 48.49
CA GLU A 629 -7.42 -8.66 48.55
C GLU A 629 -6.91 -8.13 47.18
N LEU A 630 -7.33 -8.71 46.05
CA LEU A 630 -6.93 -8.26 44.72
C LEU A 630 -7.75 -7.09 44.17
N PHE A 631 -8.89 -6.82 44.81
CA PHE A 631 -9.84 -5.79 44.42
C PHE A 631 -10.20 -4.81 45.56
N LEU A 632 -9.52 -4.92 46.68
CA LEU A 632 -9.70 -4.02 47.81
C LEU A 632 -8.68 -2.88 47.80
#